data_258cd4dea29e9913def5c3b86c32d5c2
#
_entry.id   258cd4dea29e9913def5c3b86c32d5c2
#
_cell.length_a   1.000
_cell.length_b   1.000
_cell.length_c   1.000
_cell.angle_alpha   90.00
_cell.angle_beta   90.00
_cell.angle_gamma   90.00
#
_symmetry.space_group_name_H-M   'P 1'
#
loop_
_entity.id
_entity.type
_entity.pdbx_description
1 polymer ?
#
loop_
_entity_poly.entity_id
_entity_poly.type
_entity_poly.pdbx_seq_one_letter_code
_entity_poly.pdbx_strand_id
1 'polypeptide(L)'
;GSGKVLSTSVINETGAYGINDVRFYEYATVALAYDGSNYFIQVKTGDSPWNFVSRDSEMYFYARTQKIVKLSKIETWGFKNNPGFGSGRGNIWAHSFPLLKNSLLWGTGADTYCAVYPQNDYAAKWTNAGNQEKNLYLIVDKPHNMYLHAGICTGCVSLLALLALYGIYLVQSIKLFWKRDLENDFLLFAGAGCFLGVTGFLVAGLVDDSTVSVMPLFYTFLGLGIAINMIIKRRDAKAVAK
;
A
#
# COMPACT_ATOMS: atom_id res chain seq x y z
N GLY A 1 -12.87 -12.47 17.74
CA GLY A 1 -13.22 -11.93 19.06
C GLY A 1 -13.40 -13.02 20.09
N SER A 2 -13.30 -12.70 21.39
CA SER A 2 -13.41 -13.67 22.50
C SER A 2 -14.86 -14.21 22.73
N GLY A 3 -15.84 -13.71 21.98
CA GLY A 3 -17.27 -14.03 22.22
C GLY A 3 -17.83 -13.53 23.56
N LYS A 4 -17.09 -12.69 24.29
CA LYS A 4 -17.53 -12.17 25.58
C LYS A 4 -18.71 -11.22 25.37
N VAL A 5 -19.84 -11.52 26.02
CA VAL A 5 -20.99 -10.63 26.05
C VAL A 5 -20.63 -9.40 26.89
N LEU A 6 -20.86 -8.21 26.34
CA LEU A 6 -20.64 -6.94 27.03
C LEU A 6 -21.95 -6.54 27.72
N SER A 7 -21.85 -6.08 28.97
CA SER A 7 -23.01 -5.50 29.66
C SER A 7 -23.29 -4.09 29.11
N THR A 8 -24.57 -3.73 29.09
CA THR A 8 -25.02 -2.42 28.64
C THR A 8 -25.93 -1.81 29.72
N SER A 9 -25.95 -0.48 29.79
CA SER A 9 -26.88 0.27 30.66
C SER A 9 -27.64 1.29 29.81
N VAL A 10 -28.91 1.53 30.14
CA VAL A 10 -29.71 2.57 29.49
C VAL A 10 -29.16 3.94 29.89
N ILE A 11 -28.90 4.78 28.89
CA ILE A 11 -28.33 6.12 29.13
C ILE A 11 -29.43 7.18 29.22
N ASN A 12 -30.51 7.02 28.43
CA ASN A 12 -31.57 8.02 28.36
C ASN A 12 -32.91 7.40 27.95
N GLU A 13 -33.99 8.21 28.04
CA GLU A 13 -35.36 7.82 27.68
C GLU A 13 -35.51 7.51 26.17
N THR A 14 -34.56 7.85 25.32
CA THR A 14 -34.59 7.59 23.87
C THR A 14 -34.12 6.19 23.50
N GLY A 15 -33.83 5.33 24.49
CA GLY A 15 -33.42 3.95 24.24
C GLY A 15 -31.99 3.76 23.79
N ALA A 16 -31.10 4.73 24.05
CA ALA A 16 -29.67 4.54 23.83
C ALA A 16 -29.05 3.78 25.01
N TYR A 17 -28.15 2.86 24.68
CA TYR A 17 -27.43 2.02 25.64
C TYR A 17 -25.93 2.36 25.64
N GLY A 18 -25.36 2.52 26.83
CA GLY A 18 -23.92 2.58 27.02
C GLY A 18 -23.29 1.19 27.11
N ILE A 19 -22.09 1.04 26.60
CA ILE A 19 -21.35 -0.22 26.68
C ILE A 19 -20.41 -0.15 27.90
N ASN A 20 -20.66 -1.01 28.90
CA ASN A 20 -19.88 -1.08 30.14
C ASN A 20 -18.60 -1.91 29.94
N ASP A 21 -17.68 -1.42 29.13
CA ASP A 21 -16.35 -2.02 28.92
C ASP A 21 -15.33 -0.91 28.72
N VAL A 22 -14.26 -0.96 29.48
CA VAL A 22 -13.17 0.04 29.46
C VAL A 22 -12.57 0.29 28.07
N ARG A 23 -12.68 -0.67 27.16
CA ARG A 23 -12.19 -0.55 25.78
C ARG A 23 -13.06 0.31 24.88
N PHE A 24 -14.34 0.50 25.26
CA PHE A 24 -15.31 1.27 24.48
C PHE A 24 -15.64 2.60 25.13
N TYR A 25 -15.20 2.82 26.36
CA TYR A 25 -15.39 4.01 27.17
C TYR A 25 -16.84 4.53 27.28
N GLU A 26 -16.99 5.52 28.11
CA GLU A 26 -18.24 6.29 28.29
C GLU A 26 -18.81 6.91 27.01
N TYR A 27 -18.06 6.85 25.91
CA TYR A 27 -18.39 7.46 24.61
C TYR A 27 -19.02 6.54 23.59
N ALA A 28 -19.08 5.23 23.84
CA ALA A 28 -19.73 4.32 22.89
C ALA A 28 -21.20 4.13 23.30
N THR A 29 -22.11 4.61 22.47
CA THR A 29 -23.55 4.39 22.64
C THR A 29 -24.09 3.51 21.52
N VAL A 30 -25.06 2.66 21.86
CA VAL A 30 -25.75 1.80 20.90
C VAL A 30 -27.24 2.20 20.89
N ALA A 31 -27.77 2.48 19.72
CA ALA A 31 -29.18 2.81 19.56
C ALA A 31 -29.75 2.13 18.30
N LEU A 32 -31.06 1.87 18.30
CA LEU A 32 -31.77 1.52 17.07
C LEU A 32 -32.12 2.82 16.36
N ALA A 33 -31.77 2.90 15.08
CA ALA A 33 -32.06 4.05 14.22
C ALA A 33 -32.78 3.63 12.94
N TYR A 34 -33.45 4.58 12.29
CA TYR A 34 -34.20 4.37 11.07
C TYR A 34 -33.93 5.52 10.10
N ASP A 35 -33.63 5.21 8.82
CA ASP A 35 -33.30 6.19 7.79
C ASP A 35 -34.45 6.48 6.82
N GLY A 36 -35.65 6.03 7.12
CA GLY A 36 -36.81 6.11 6.22
C GLY A 36 -37.04 4.85 5.38
N SER A 37 -36.06 3.98 5.28
CA SER A 37 -36.12 2.73 4.50
C SER A 37 -35.70 1.51 5.30
N ASN A 38 -34.70 1.63 6.17
CA ASN A 38 -34.12 0.51 6.91
C ASN A 38 -33.95 0.84 8.39
N TYR A 39 -34.15 -0.18 9.25
CA TYR A 39 -33.70 -0.14 10.63
C TYR A 39 -32.27 -0.61 10.73
N PHE A 40 -31.47 0.08 11.54
CA PHE A 40 -30.08 -0.28 11.77
C PHE A 40 -29.66 -0.01 13.22
N ILE A 41 -28.69 -0.77 13.67
CA ILE A 41 -28.02 -0.58 14.95
C ILE A 41 -26.97 0.49 14.75
N GLN A 42 -27.16 1.62 15.39
CA GLN A 42 -26.19 2.70 15.36
C GLN A 42 -25.29 2.62 16.59
N VAL A 43 -23.99 2.51 16.35
CA VAL A 43 -22.96 2.59 17.39
C VAL A 43 -22.23 3.92 17.22
N LYS A 44 -22.37 4.83 18.17
CA LYS A 44 -21.64 6.08 18.18
C LYS A 44 -20.38 5.93 19.03
N THR A 45 -19.24 6.33 18.46
CA THR A 45 -17.96 6.42 19.13
C THR A 45 -17.44 7.84 18.89
N GLY A 46 -17.57 8.72 19.89
CA GLY A 46 -17.36 10.15 19.69
C GLY A 46 -18.43 10.74 18.75
N ASP A 47 -18.02 11.59 17.82
CA ASP A 47 -18.95 12.33 16.94
C ASP A 47 -19.43 11.53 15.72
N SER A 48 -18.90 10.32 15.50
CA SER A 48 -19.19 9.55 14.29
C SER A 48 -20.00 8.31 14.57
N PRO A 49 -21.15 8.14 13.88
CA PRO A 49 -21.97 6.94 13.99
C PRO A 49 -21.48 5.84 13.05
N TRP A 50 -21.43 4.62 13.59
CA TRP A 50 -21.27 3.39 12.84
C TRP A 50 -22.62 2.68 12.75
N ASN A 51 -23.08 2.40 11.54
CA ASN A 51 -24.39 1.79 11.34
C ASN A 51 -24.22 0.32 10.93
N PHE A 52 -24.97 -0.56 11.58
CA PHE A 52 -24.92 -2.00 11.33
C PHE A 52 -26.33 -2.53 11.11
N VAL A 53 -26.44 -3.51 10.21
CA VAL A 53 -27.69 -4.26 9.97
C VAL A 53 -27.44 -5.71 10.35
N SER A 54 -28.36 -6.29 11.11
CA SER A 54 -28.37 -7.73 11.39
C SER A 54 -29.25 -8.44 10.37
N ARG A 55 -28.70 -9.45 9.68
CA ARG A 55 -29.43 -10.36 8.79
C ARG A 55 -28.95 -11.78 9.02
N ASP A 56 -29.87 -12.72 9.17
CA ASP A 56 -29.56 -14.14 9.35
C ASP A 56 -28.53 -14.41 10.46
N SER A 57 -28.64 -13.68 11.57
CA SER A 57 -27.73 -13.75 12.72
C SER A 57 -26.28 -13.27 12.41
N GLU A 58 -26.04 -12.66 11.26
CA GLU A 58 -24.77 -12.01 10.91
C GLU A 58 -24.90 -10.49 10.96
N MET A 59 -23.79 -9.82 11.30
CA MET A 59 -23.71 -8.36 11.31
C MET A 59 -23.05 -7.85 10.03
N TYR A 60 -23.70 -6.88 9.42
CA TYR A 60 -23.22 -6.18 8.23
C TYR A 60 -23.02 -4.71 8.54
N PHE A 61 -22.01 -4.11 7.96
CA PHE A 61 -21.83 -2.66 8.00
C PHE A 61 -22.76 -1.99 6.99
N TYR A 62 -23.51 -0.98 7.44
CA TYR A 62 -24.39 -0.19 6.59
C TYR A 62 -23.65 1.11 6.22
N ALA A 63 -23.12 1.14 5.01
CA ALA A 63 -22.36 2.29 4.52
C ALA A 63 -23.29 3.47 4.18
N ARG A 64 -22.76 4.68 4.21
CA ARG A 64 -23.47 5.92 3.80
C ARG A 64 -24.05 5.85 2.38
N THR A 65 -23.44 5.05 1.51
CA THR A 65 -23.95 4.78 0.15
C THR A 65 -25.15 3.85 0.13
N GLN A 66 -25.75 3.54 1.29
CA GLN A 66 -26.82 2.58 1.49
C GLN A 66 -26.45 1.13 1.11
N LYS A 67 -25.18 0.86 0.88
CA LYS A 67 -24.69 -0.50 0.64
C LYS A 67 -24.47 -1.25 1.96
N ILE A 68 -24.93 -2.49 1.97
CA ILE A 68 -24.71 -3.41 3.09
C ILE A 68 -23.48 -4.24 2.76
N VAL A 69 -22.47 -4.18 3.63
CA VAL A 69 -21.16 -4.83 3.42
C VAL A 69 -20.93 -5.84 4.53
N LYS A 70 -20.63 -7.08 4.17
CA LYS A 70 -20.29 -8.12 5.14
C LYS A 70 -18.99 -7.76 5.85
N LEU A 71 -19.01 -7.83 7.19
CA LEU A 71 -17.80 -7.71 8.00
C LEU A 71 -16.98 -9.00 7.85
N SER A 72 -15.90 -8.94 7.14
CA SER A 72 -14.97 -10.05 7.02
C SER A 72 -13.63 -9.68 7.66
N LYS A 73 -12.98 -10.66 8.27
CA LYS A 73 -11.61 -10.48 8.74
C LYS A 73 -10.71 -10.49 7.51
N ILE A 74 -10.13 -9.33 7.23
CA ILE A 74 -9.19 -9.16 6.12
C ILE A 74 -7.81 -9.66 6.56
N GLU A 75 -7.17 -10.45 5.71
CA GLU A 75 -5.81 -10.92 5.96
C GLU A 75 -4.84 -9.74 5.87
N THR A 76 -3.98 -9.61 6.90
CA THR A 76 -2.93 -8.59 6.95
C THR A 76 -1.62 -9.23 7.37
N TRP A 77 -0.50 -8.72 6.83
CA TRP A 77 0.84 -9.18 7.18
C TRP A 77 1.81 -8.00 7.37
N GLY A 78 2.64 -8.07 8.41
CA GLY A 78 3.53 -6.97 8.80
C GLY A 78 2.77 -5.75 9.32
N PHE A 79 3.44 -4.72 9.69
CA PHE A 79 2.96 -3.38 10.09
C PHE A 79 1.70 -3.32 10.97
N LYS A 80 1.16 -4.44 11.43
CA LYS A 80 -0.07 -4.52 12.24
C LYS A 80 0.01 -3.67 13.51
N ASN A 81 1.20 -3.60 14.12
CA ASN A 81 1.45 -2.83 15.34
C ASN A 81 1.88 -1.38 15.04
N ASN A 82 2.11 -1.04 13.78
CA ASN A 82 2.52 0.29 13.36
C ASN A 82 1.82 0.71 12.04
N PRO A 83 0.49 0.77 12.03
CA PRO A 83 -0.29 1.07 10.83
C PRO A 83 -0.05 2.49 10.31
N GLY A 84 0.30 3.44 11.19
CA GLY A 84 0.60 4.82 10.84
C GLY A 84 1.98 5.04 10.20
N PHE A 85 2.82 4.01 10.08
CA PHE A 85 4.14 4.13 9.46
C PHE A 85 4.06 4.80 8.09
N GLY A 86 4.97 5.74 7.81
CA GLY A 86 5.07 6.41 6.52
C GLY A 86 3.77 7.12 6.10
N SER A 87 3.12 7.84 7.02
CA SER A 87 1.85 8.56 6.76
C SER A 87 0.69 7.63 6.37
N GLY A 88 0.60 6.46 7.04
CA GLY A 88 -0.45 5.48 6.80
C GLY A 88 -0.10 4.38 5.79
N ARG A 89 1.08 4.45 5.15
CA ARG A 89 1.55 3.40 4.22
C ARG A 89 1.67 2.04 4.90
N GLY A 90 2.02 1.98 6.20
CA GLY A 90 2.08 0.73 6.95
C GLY A 90 0.78 -0.06 6.89
N ASN A 91 -0.38 0.59 7.00
CA ASN A 91 -1.67 -0.08 6.83
C ASN A 91 -1.87 -0.58 5.39
N ILE A 92 -1.57 0.26 4.39
CA ILE A 92 -1.70 -0.11 2.98
C ILE A 92 -0.82 -1.33 2.68
N TRP A 93 0.43 -1.33 3.13
CA TRP A 93 1.36 -2.44 2.93
C TRP A 93 0.93 -3.71 3.65
N ALA A 94 0.42 -3.60 4.89
CA ALA A 94 -0.10 -4.75 5.63
C ALA A 94 -1.18 -5.51 4.86
N HIS A 95 -2.05 -4.80 4.14
CA HIS A 95 -3.09 -5.38 3.28
C HIS A 95 -2.57 -5.80 1.91
N SER A 96 -1.49 -5.19 1.43
CA SER A 96 -0.93 -5.46 0.11
C SER A 96 -0.08 -6.74 0.07
N PHE A 97 0.70 -7.01 1.12
CA PHE A 97 1.55 -8.21 1.15
C PHE A 97 0.79 -9.52 0.94
N PRO A 98 -0.39 -9.76 1.55
CA PRO A 98 -1.17 -10.96 1.28
C PRO A 98 -1.59 -11.13 -0.19
N LEU A 99 -1.76 -10.03 -0.94
CA LEU A 99 -2.15 -10.08 -2.35
C LEU A 99 -1.07 -10.73 -3.23
N LEU A 100 0.20 -10.66 -2.83
CA LEU A 100 1.29 -11.31 -3.55
C LEU A 100 1.13 -12.83 -3.64
N LYS A 101 0.45 -13.47 -2.67
CA LYS A 101 0.16 -14.91 -2.71
C LYS A 101 -0.65 -15.30 -3.94
N ASN A 102 -1.56 -14.42 -4.36
CA ASN A 102 -2.43 -14.63 -5.51
C ASN A 102 -1.76 -14.23 -6.84
N SER A 103 -0.57 -13.61 -6.78
CA SER A 103 0.16 -13.06 -7.92
C SER A 103 1.55 -13.70 -8.06
N LEU A 104 1.73 -14.96 -7.66
CA LEU A 104 3.03 -15.62 -7.68
C LEU A 104 3.61 -15.77 -9.10
N LEU A 105 2.80 -16.25 -10.04
CA LEU A 105 3.22 -16.42 -11.44
C LEU A 105 2.72 -15.27 -12.32
N TRP A 106 1.43 -15.00 -12.24
CA TRP A 106 0.74 -13.99 -13.03
C TRP A 106 0.20 -12.92 -12.11
N GLY A 107 0.32 -11.66 -12.52
CA GLY A 107 -0.29 -10.56 -11.82
C GLY A 107 -1.80 -10.46 -12.09
N THR A 108 -2.42 -9.51 -11.43
CA THR A 108 -3.86 -9.25 -11.56
C THR A 108 -4.22 -8.44 -12.82
N GLY A 109 -3.21 -7.91 -13.50
CA GLY A 109 -3.33 -7.05 -14.69
C GLY A 109 -2.68 -5.68 -14.47
N ALA A 110 -2.34 -5.01 -15.57
CA ALA A 110 -1.72 -3.69 -15.50
C ALA A 110 -2.64 -2.69 -14.78
N ASP A 111 -2.12 -2.01 -13.77
CA ASP A 111 -2.78 -0.97 -12.97
C ASP A 111 -4.12 -1.41 -12.30
N THR A 112 -4.29 -2.71 -12.05
CA THR A 112 -5.52 -3.26 -11.43
C THR A 112 -5.48 -3.27 -9.89
N TYR A 113 -4.46 -2.72 -9.28
CA TYR A 113 -4.28 -2.73 -7.82
C TYR A 113 -5.52 -2.26 -7.06
N CYS A 114 -6.13 -1.16 -7.48
CA CYS A 114 -7.33 -0.61 -6.87
C CYS A 114 -8.50 -1.61 -6.81
N ALA A 115 -8.62 -2.48 -7.82
CA ALA A 115 -9.69 -3.46 -7.91
C ALA A 115 -9.48 -4.68 -6.99
N VAL A 116 -8.23 -5.01 -6.68
CA VAL A 116 -7.88 -6.18 -5.86
C VAL A 116 -7.59 -5.84 -4.41
N TYR A 117 -7.27 -4.58 -4.11
CA TYR A 117 -7.08 -4.11 -2.74
C TYR A 117 -8.39 -4.24 -1.94
N PRO A 118 -8.35 -4.73 -0.70
CA PRO A 118 -9.55 -4.89 0.13
C PRO A 118 -10.07 -3.52 0.62
N GLN A 119 -10.85 -2.86 -0.23
CA GLN A 119 -11.40 -1.53 0.04
C GLN A 119 -12.37 -1.47 1.23
N ASN A 120 -12.87 -2.64 1.69
CA ASN A 120 -13.94 -2.75 2.67
C ASN A 120 -13.47 -2.84 4.13
N ASP A 121 -12.16 -2.69 4.40
CA ASP A 121 -11.68 -2.62 5.78
C ASP A 121 -11.93 -1.22 6.37
N TYR A 122 -13.18 -0.98 6.70
CA TYR A 122 -13.59 0.29 7.29
C TYR A 122 -12.97 0.53 8.67
N ALA A 123 -12.76 -0.54 9.45
CA ALA A 123 -12.16 -0.44 10.77
C ALA A 123 -10.70 0.03 10.69
N ALA A 124 -9.91 -0.55 9.78
CA ALA A 124 -8.54 -0.13 9.54
C ALA A 124 -8.47 1.29 8.97
N LYS A 125 -9.35 1.63 8.03
CA LYS A 125 -9.44 2.99 7.48
C LYS A 125 -9.75 4.03 8.57
N TRP A 126 -10.68 3.72 9.47
CA TRP A 126 -11.01 4.60 10.60
C TRP A 126 -9.82 4.83 11.53
N THR A 127 -9.20 3.75 11.98
CA THR A 127 -8.10 3.81 12.96
C THR A 127 -6.88 4.56 12.39
N ASN A 128 -6.55 4.34 11.12
CA ASN A 128 -5.35 4.94 10.50
C ASN A 128 -5.52 6.41 10.13
N ALA A 129 -6.74 6.84 10.01
CA ALA A 129 -7.06 8.16 9.49
C ALA A 129 -7.34 9.18 10.59
N GLY A 130 -6.90 8.93 11.82
CA GLY A 130 -7.13 9.82 12.94
C GLY A 130 -8.60 9.98 13.30
N ASN A 131 -9.36 8.88 13.16
CA ASN A 131 -10.79 8.80 13.47
C ASN A 131 -11.65 9.81 12.68
N GLN A 132 -11.30 10.09 11.43
CA GLN A 132 -12.07 10.98 10.58
C GLN A 132 -12.96 10.20 9.61
N GLU A 133 -14.27 10.43 9.66
CA GLU A 133 -15.27 9.75 8.84
C GLU A 133 -14.99 9.84 7.33
N LYS A 134 -14.49 10.99 6.85
CA LYS A 134 -14.14 11.19 5.43
C LYS A 134 -13.18 10.13 4.88
N ASN A 135 -12.35 9.56 5.74
CA ASN A 135 -11.32 8.60 5.35
C ASN A 135 -11.88 7.18 5.15
N LEU A 136 -13.07 6.89 5.65
CA LEU A 136 -13.76 5.62 5.39
C LEU A 136 -14.06 5.42 3.90
N TYR A 137 -14.25 6.51 3.18
CA TYR A 137 -14.64 6.52 1.77
C TYR A 137 -13.46 6.72 0.82
N LEU A 138 -12.26 6.92 1.35
CA LEU A 138 -11.06 6.99 0.52
C LEU A 138 -10.81 5.63 -0.15
N ILE A 139 -10.65 5.69 -1.45
CA ILE A 139 -10.23 4.54 -2.25
C ILE A 139 -8.70 4.49 -2.23
N VAL A 140 -8.16 3.36 -1.85
CA VAL A 140 -6.73 3.09 -1.96
C VAL A 140 -6.48 2.60 -3.38
N ASP A 141 -5.91 3.47 -4.20
CA ASP A 141 -5.67 3.23 -5.62
C ASP A 141 -4.31 2.61 -5.90
N LYS A 142 -3.33 2.85 -5.03
CA LYS A 142 -1.94 2.39 -5.18
C LYS A 142 -1.32 2.03 -3.84
N PRO A 143 -0.29 1.15 -3.83
CA PRO A 143 0.38 0.73 -2.60
C PRO A 143 1.39 1.73 -2.07
N HIS A 144 1.71 2.81 -2.80
CA HIS A 144 2.82 3.71 -2.50
C HIS A 144 4.15 2.97 -2.27
N ASN A 145 4.37 1.99 -3.13
CA ASN A 145 5.58 1.20 -3.23
C ASN A 145 5.61 0.55 -4.62
N MET A 146 6.53 1.01 -5.45
CA MET A 146 6.67 0.58 -6.84
C MET A 146 6.84 -0.95 -6.98
N TYR A 147 7.53 -1.57 -6.05
CA TYR A 147 7.82 -3.01 -6.10
C TYR A 147 6.60 -3.85 -5.73
N LEU A 148 5.85 -3.45 -4.70
CA LEU A 148 4.57 -4.09 -4.37
C LEU A 148 3.57 -3.95 -5.51
N HIS A 149 3.50 -2.76 -6.12
CA HIS A 149 2.64 -2.52 -7.28
C HIS A 149 3.00 -3.45 -8.44
N ALA A 150 4.29 -3.53 -8.79
CA ALA A 150 4.76 -4.44 -9.84
C ALA A 150 4.45 -5.91 -9.50
N GLY A 151 4.75 -6.37 -8.27
CA GLY A 151 4.51 -7.75 -7.86
C GLY A 151 3.04 -8.15 -7.90
N ILE A 152 2.13 -7.27 -7.49
CA ILE A 152 0.69 -7.54 -7.51
C ILE A 152 0.13 -7.47 -8.92
N CYS A 153 0.45 -6.43 -9.67
CA CYS A 153 -0.14 -6.18 -10.98
C CYS A 153 0.46 -7.03 -12.10
N THR A 154 1.78 -7.31 -12.07
CA THR A 154 2.47 -8.04 -13.14
C THR A 154 2.96 -9.43 -12.74
N GLY A 155 2.92 -9.75 -11.45
CA GLY A 155 3.34 -11.04 -10.88
C GLY A 155 4.73 -11.02 -10.26
N CYS A 156 4.94 -11.93 -9.30
CA CYS A 156 6.21 -12.01 -8.56
C CYS A 156 7.39 -12.43 -9.48
N VAL A 157 7.14 -13.25 -10.51
CA VAL A 157 8.19 -13.61 -11.49
C VAL A 157 8.66 -12.38 -12.25
N SER A 158 7.73 -11.53 -12.69
CA SER A 158 8.06 -10.25 -13.35
C SER A 158 8.82 -9.32 -12.41
N LEU A 159 8.38 -9.20 -11.16
CA LEU A 159 9.09 -8.43 -10.14
C LEU A 159 10.53 -8.91 -9.95
N LEU A 160 10.73 -10.22 -9.84
CA LEU A 160 12.09 -10.80 -9.69
C LEU A 160 12.96 -10.52 -10.91
N ALA A 161 12.40 -10.58 -12.12
CA ALA A 161 13.12 -10.24 -13.35
C ALA A 161 13.54 -8.76 -13.37
N LEU A 162 12.64 -7.84 -12.96
CA LEU A 162 12.94 -6.42 -12.82
C LEU A 162 14.03 -6.16 -11.77
N LEU A 163 13.93 -6.80 -10.60
CA LEU A 163 14.93 -6.66 -9.55
C LEU A 163 16.30 -7.20 -9.99
N ALA A 164 16.32 -8.31 -10.73
CA ALA A 164 17.54 -8.85 -11.30
C ALA A 164 18.16 -7.88 -12.31
N LEU A 165 17.37 -7.30 -13.22
CA LEU A 165 17.83 -6.28 -14.16
C LEU A 165 18.45 -5.07 -13.45
N TYR A 166 17.74 -4.52 -12.46
CA TYR A 166 18.23 -3.39 -11.67
C TYR A 166 19.50 -3.76 -10.89
N GLY A 167 19.50 -4.92 -10.23
CA GLY A 167 20.64 -5.39 -9.46
C GLY A 167 21.90 -5.60 -10.34
N ILE A 168 21.75 -6.22 -11.51
CA ILE A 168 22.85 -6.40 -12.46
C ILE A 168 23.39 -5.05 -12.91
N TYR A 169 22.52 -4.11 -13.26
CA TYR A 169 22.95 -2.75 -13.65
C TYR A 169 23.70 -2.04 -12.53
N LEU A 170 23.15 -2.04 -11.30
CA LEU A 170 23.77 -1.38 -10.15
C LEU A 170 25.15 -1.97 -9.83
N VAL A 171 25.25 -3.32 -9.74
CA VAL A 171 26.52 -4.00 -9.46
C VAL A 171 27.56 -3.74 -10.55
N GLN A 172 27.14 -3.75 -11.81
CA GLN A 172 28.05 -3.48 -12.92
C GLN A 172 28.52 -2.03 -12.90
N SER A 173 27.65 -1.06 -12.63
CA SER A 173 27.98 0.36 -12.55
C SER A 173 28.91 0.64 -11.37
N ILE A 174 28.63 0.09 -10.19
CA ILE A 174 29.53 0.23 -9.03
C ILE A 174 30.93 -0.28 -9.37
N LYS A 175 31.05 -1.50 -9.90
CA LYS A 175 32.35 -2.08 -10.28
C LYS A 175 33.09 -1.24 -11.33
N LEU A 176 32.35 -0.62 -12.24
CA LEU A 176 32.92 0.14 -13.33
C LEU A 176 33.40 1.52 -12.89
N PHE A 177 32.66 2.21 -12.03
CA PHE A 177 32.94 3.58 -11.61
C PHE A 177 33.80 3.66 -10.34
N TRP A 178 33.89 2.54 -9.56
CA TRP A 178 34.63 2.52 -8.31
C TRP A 178 36.12 2.84 -8.53
N LYS A 179 36.62 3.87 -7.85
CA LYS A 179 38.02 4.31 -7.89
C LYS A 179 38.51 4.81 -9.27
N ARG A 180 37.62 5.21 -10.17
CA ARG A 180 37.98 5.82 -11.45
C ARG A 180 37.92 7.32 -11.34
N ASP A 181 38.83 7.98 -12.09
CA ASP A 181 38.77 9.40 -12.32
C ASP A 181 37.63 9.71 -13.29
N LEU A 182 36.63 10.44 -12.82
CA LEU A 182 35.46 10.81 -13.61
C LEU A 182 35.66 12.13 -14.36
N GLU A 183 36.62 12.97 -13.95
CA GLU A 183 36.76 14.34 -14.48
C GLU A 183 37.26 14.37 -15.93
N ASN A 184 38.13 13.41 -16.27
CA ASN A 184 38.79 13.38 -17.57
C ASN A 184 38.13 12.48 -18.62
N ASP A 185 36.97 11.87 -18.32
CA ASP A 185 36.27 10.98 -19.23
C ASP A 185 34.78 11.25 -19.23
N PHE A 186 34.30 11.90 -20.28
CA PHE A 186 32.86 12.24 -20.41
C PHE A 186 31.94 11.02 -20.30
N LEU A 187 32.31 9.84 -20.81
CA LEU A 187 31.52 8.65 -20.72
C LEU A 187 31.42 8.13 -19.27
N LEU A 188 32.51 8.18 -18.52
CA LEU A 188 32.51 7.83 -17.10
C LEU A 188 31.64 8.80 -16.30
N PHE A 189 31.77 10.10 -16.56
CA PHE A 189 30.97 11.13 -15.89
C PHE A 189 29.47 10.97 -16.20
N ALA A 190 29.11 10.83 -17.49
CA ALA A 190 27.69 10.64 -17.90
C ALA A 190 27.10 9.33 -17.36
N GLY A 191 27.90 8.24 -17.37
CA GLY A 191 27.48 6.95 -16.82
C GLY A 191 27.27 7.00 -15.31
N ALA A 192 28.11 7.70 -14.57
CA ALA A 192 27.93 7.93 -13.13
C ALA A 192 26.66 8.76 -12.86
N GLY A 193 26.36 9.76 -13.68
CA GLY A 193 25.12 10.54 -13.60
C GLY A 193 23.87 9.67 -13.81
N CYS A 194 23.87 8.80 -14.82
CA CYS A 194 22.80 7.82 -15.04
C CYS A 194 22.65 6.87 -13.85
N PHE A 195 23.77 6.37 -13.32
CA PHE A 195 23.77 5.48 -12.15
C PHE A 195 23.15 6.14 -10.93
N LEU A 196 23.50 7.38 -10.62
CA LEU A 196 22.93 8.12 -9.49
C LEU A 196 21.44 8.40 -9.68
N GLY A 197 21.03 8.82 -10.88
CA GLY A 197 19.62 9.06 -11.20
C GLY A 197 18.76 7.80 -11.06
N VAL A 198 19.23 6.67 -11.63
CA VAL A 198 18.54 5.38 -11.51
C VAL A 198 18.49 4.91 -10.06
N THR A 199 19.60 5.01 -9.32
CA THR A 199 19.65 4.59 -7.92
C THR A 199 18.69 5.42 -7.06
N GLY A 200 18.69 6.74 -7.24
CA GLY A 200 17.77 7.64 -6.53
C GLY A 200 16.30 7.29 -6.77
N PHE A 201 15.92 7.01 -8.03
CA PHE A 201 14.57 6.59 -8.36
C PHE A 201 14.21 5.24 -7.75
N LEU A 202 15.10 4.25 -7.78
CA LEU A 202 14.87 2.96 -7.18
C LEU A 202 14.67 3.04 -5.66
N VAL A 203 15.43 3.91 -4.99
CA VAL A 203 15.26 4.16 -3.55
C VAL A 203 13.93 4.87 -3.26
N ALA A 204 13.57 5.88 -4.04
CA ALA A 204 12.29 6.56 -3.92
C ALA A 204 11.11 5.60 -4.12
N GLY A 205 11.22 4.64 -5.05
CA GLY A 205 10.20 3.63 -5.32
C GLY A 205 9.92 2.66 -4.16
N LEU A 206 10.72 2.66 -3.09
CA LEU A 206 10.41 1.92 -1.86
C LEU A 206 9.23 2.54 -1.08
N VAL A 207 9.01 3.83 -1.23
CA VAL A 207 8.00 4.59 -0.50
C VAL A 207 7.06 5.40 -1.40
N ASP A 208 7.20 5.26 -2.71
CA ASP A 208 6.39 5.98 -3.69
C ASP A 208 6.02 5.08 -4.88
N ASP A 209 5.07 5.54 -5.66
CA ASP A 209 4.55 4.82 -6.83
C ASP A 209 5.29 5.24 -8.11
N SER A 210 5.35 4.32 -9.06
CA SER A 210 5.74 4.65 -10.43
C SER A 210 4.65 5.48 -11.10
N THR A 211 5.04 6.61 -11.71
CA THR A 211 4.11 7.46 -12.45
C THR A 211 4.40 7.43 -13.95
N VAL A 212 3.34 7.52 -14.76
CA VAL A 212 3.44 7.49 -16.23
C VAL A 212 4.36 8.58 -16.76
N SER A 213 4.41 9.74 -16.11
CA SER A 213 5.24 10.87 -16.51
C SER A 213 6.73 10.68 -16.24
N VAL A 214 7.10 9.91 -15.22
CA VAL A 214 8.51 9.73 -14.79
C VAL A 214 9.10 8.42 -15.34
N MET A 215 8.30 7.37 -15.52
CA MET A 215 8.79 6.07 -15.97
C MET A 215 9.55 6.10 -17.32
N PRO A 216 9.13 6.85 -18.35
CA PRO A 216 9.89 6.95 -19.60
C PRO A 216 11.29 7.51 -19.38
N LEU A 217 11.43 8.53 -18.53
CA LEU A 217 12.74 9.11 -18.19
C LEU A 217 13.62 8.11 -17.44
N PHE A 218 13.05 7.42 -16.47
CA PHE A 218 13.76 6.38 -15.72
C PHE A 218 14.32 5.29 -16.65
N TYR A 219 13.49 4.73 -17.54
CA TYR A 219 13.96 3.71 -18.48
C TYR A 219 14.94 4.25 -19.51
N THR A 220 14.84 5.53 -19.88
CA THR A 220 15.83 6.19 -20.75
C THR A 220 17.19 6.26 -20.03
N PHE A 221 17.24 6.73 -18.79
CA PHE A 221 18.49 6.78 -18.02
C PHE A 221 19.06 5.38 -17.74
N LEU A 222 18.20 4.41 -17.45
CA LEU A 222 18.62 3.02 -17.28
C LEU A 222 19.23 2.46 -18.57
N GLY A 223 18.57 2.65 -19.71
CA GLY A 223 19.05 2.19 -21.02
C GLY A 223 20.35 2.86 -21.44
N LEU A 224 20.45 4.20 -21.26
CA LEU A 224 21.71 4.95 -21.50
C LEU A 224 22.83 4.45 -20.59
N GLY A 225 22.54 4.27 -19.30
CA GLY A 225 23.54 3.78 -18.35
C GLY A 225 24.05 2.38 -18.70
N ILE A 226 23.17 1.46 -19.11
CA ILE A 226 23.56 0.13 -19.59
C ILE A 226 24.45 0.25 -20.85
N ALA A 227 24.05 1.07 -21.82
CA ALA A 227 24.81 1.27 -23.05
C ALA A 227 26.20 1.83 -22.78
N ILE A 228 26.31 2.86 -21.93
CA ILE A 228 27.58 3.45 -21.52
C ILE A 228 28.45 2.40 -20.81
N ASN A 229 27.93 1.63 -19.89
CA ASN A 229 28.65 0.55 -19.23
C ASN A 229 29.24 -0.47 -20.23
N MET A 230 28.47 -0.82 -21.27
CA MET A 230 28.93 -1.73 -22.32
C MET A 230 30.06 -1.10 -23.18
N ILE A 231 29.94 0.18 -23.55
CA ILE A 231 30.95 0.90 -24.33
C ILE A 231 32.26 0.96 -23.56
N ILE A 232 32.22 1.35 -22.27
CA ILE A 232 33.40 1.45 -21.43
C ILE A 232 34.08 0.08 -21.27
N LYS A 233 33.35 -0.97 -20.99
CA LYS A 233 33.89 -2.33 -20.89
C LYS A 233 34.58 -2.78 -22.18
N ARG A 234 33.97 -2.51 -23.34
CA ARG A 234 34.58 -2.84 -24.64
C ARG A 234 35.84 -2.04 -24.90
N ARG A 235 35.87 -0.76 -24.51
CA ARG A 235 37.04 0.11 -24.61
C ARG A 235 38.21 -0.43 -23.78
N ASP A 236 37.92 -0.77 -22.52
CA ASP A 236 38.90 -1.29 -21.58
C ASP A 236 39.47 -2.65 -22.04
N ALA A 237 38.63 -3.55 -22.53
CA ALA A 237 39.06 -4.85 -23.06
C ALA A 237 39.99 -4.70 -24.26
N LYS A 238 39.78 -3.72 -25.16
CA LYS A 238 40.65 -3.43 -26.28
C LYS A 238 41.99 -2.80 -25.84
N ALA A 239 41.99 -2.07 -24.75
CA ALA A 239 43.25 -1.47 -24.21
C ALA A 239 44.14 -2.54 -23.56
N VAL A 240 43.59 -3.58 -22.99
CA VAL A 240 44.35 -4.71 -22.40
C VAL A 240 44.88 -5.68 -23.47
N ALA A 241 44.24 -5.76 -24.63
CA ALA A 241 44.62 -6.63 -25.73
C ALA A 241 45.73 -6.08 -26.63
N LYS A 242 46.14 -4.84 -26.42
CA LYS A 242 47.28 -4.18 -27.07
C LYS A 242 48.51 -4.18 -26.17
#